data_822dd60e991cdfa4c4e9c8d2fe9f0744
#
_entry.id   822dd60e991cdfa4c4e9c8d2fe9f0744
#
_cell.length_a   1.000
_cell.length_b   1.000
_cell.length_c   1.000
_cell.angle_alpha   90.00
_cell.angle_beta   90.00
_cell.angle_gamma   90.00
#
_symmetry.space_group_name_H-M   'P 1'
#
loop_
_entity.id
_entity.type
_entity.pdbx_description
1 polymer ?
#
loop_
_entity_poly.entity_id
_entity_poly.type
_entity_poly.pdbx_seq_one_letter_code
_entity_poly.pdbx_strand_id
1 'polypeptide(L)'
;MRAATKRLVASAVAAAALGAAVWTYWCTPSLWPEYRQGQALIQAVEAFRQKHGRLPASHEELDPSIAESGPVYYTLQQGGQYTVHFGLPLTVGESYTYDSAVGRWQ
;
A
#
# COMPACT_ATOMS: atom_id res chain seq x y z
N MET A 1 -11.63 -16.66 43.78
CA MET A 1 -11.10 -17.56 42.77
C MET A 1 -11.81 -17.40 41.42
N ARG A 2 -13.11 -17.46 41.37
CA ARG A 2 -13.85 -17.37 40.09
C ARG A 2 -13.69 -16.06 39.39
N ALA A 3 -13.61 -14.92 40.09
CA ALA A 3 -13.39 -13.61 39.48
C ALA A 3 -11.99 -13.46 38.87
N ALA A 4 -10.95 -14.02 39.47
CA ALA A 4 -9.59 -14.02 38.95
C ALA A 4 -9.48 -14.85 37.66
N THR A 5 -10.12 -16.02 37.64
CA THR A 5 -10.15 -16.88 36.44
C THR A 5 -10.86 -16.19 35.27
N LYS A 6 -11.99 -15.52 35.53
CA LYS A 6 -12.70 -14.75 34.49
C LYS A 6 -11.85 -13.62 33.94
N ARG A 7 -11.09 -12.90 34.78
CA ARG A 7 -10.18 -11.82 34.33
C ARG A 7 -9.05 -12.37 33.49
N LEU A 8 -8.47 -13.50 33.85
CA LEU A 8 -7.42 -14.15 33.08
C LEU A 8 -7.92 -14.59 31.70
N VAL A 9 -9.10 -15.18 31.61
CA VAL A 9 -9.71 -15.60 30.34
C VAL A 9 -10.02 -14.38 29.47
N ALA A 10 -10.58 -13.31 30.02
CA ALA A 10 -10.87 -12.08 29.29
C ALA A 10 -9.60 -11.46 28.75
N SER A 11 -8.50 -11.42 29.54
CA SER A 11 -7.21 -10.88 29.07
C SER A 11 -6.60 -11.72 27.97
N ALA A 12 -6.69 -13.07 28.06
CA ALA A 12 -6.19 -13.96 27.02
C ALA A 12 -6.97 -13.81 25.72
N VAL A 13 -8.29 -13.68 25.79
CA VAL A 13 -9.14 -13.44 24.63
C VAL A 13 -8.82 -12.09 23.97
N ALA A 14 -8.64 -11.03 24.77
CA ALA A 14 -8.28 -9.72 24.26
C ALA A 14 -6.91 -9.74 23.58
N ALA A 15 -5.92 -10.40 24.15
CA ALA A 15 -4.59 -10.54 23.56
C ALA A 15 -4.63 -11.33 22.25
N ALA A 16 -5.40 -12.42 22.19
CA ALA A 16 -5.58 -13.21 20.97
C ALA A 16 -6.29 -12.40 19.87
N ALA A 17 -7.30 -11.61 20.22
CA ALA A 17 -8.01 -10.74 19.27
C ALA A 17 -7.09 -9.66 18.70
N LEU A 18 -6.26 -9.02 19.53
CA LEU A 18 -5.27 -8.03 19.08
C LEU A 18 -4.22 -8.66 18.18
N GLY A 19 -3.71 -9.84 18.53
CA GLY A 19 -2.76 -10.56 17.70
C GLY A 19 -3.34 -10.94 16.34
N ALA A 20 -4.58 -11.41 16.31
CA ALA A 20 -5.28 -11.73 15.07
C ALA A 20 -5.52 -10.47 14.22
N ALA A 21 -5.88 -9.34 14.84
CA ALA A 21 -6.08 -8.07 14.13
C ALA A 21 -4.77 -7.57 13.51
N VAL A 22 -3.66 -7.61 14.25
CA VAL A 22 -2.34 -7.21 13.74
C VAL A 22 -1.92 -8.13 12.59
N TRP A 23 -2.08 -9.43 12.74
CA TRP A 23 -1.76 -10.40 11.71
C TRP A 23 -2.57 -10.17 10.44
N THR A 24 -3.90 -9.97 10.59
CA THR A 24 -4.80 -9.68 9.47
C THR A 24 -4.39 -8.40 8.75
N TYR A 25 -4.09 -7.34 9.50
CA TYR A 25 -3.60 -6.08 8.93
C TYR A 25 -2.32 -6.30 8.13
N TRP A 26 -1.35 -7.01 8.70
CA TRP A 26 -0.08 -7.29 8.05
C TRP A 26 -0.24 -8.11 6.76
N CYS A 27 -1.14 -9.12 6.78
CA CYS A 27 -1.37 -10.01 5.64
C CYS A 27 -2.36 -9.47 4.60
N THR A 28 -2.96 -8.31 4.86
CA THR A 28 -3.97 -7.72 3.96
C THR A 28 -3.51 -6.34 3.48
N PRO A 29 -2.69 -6.28 2.42
CA PRO A 29 -2.15 -4.99 1.93
C PRO A 29 -3.23 -3.96 1.60
N SER A 30 -4.42 -4.37 1.19
CA SER A 30 -5.52 -3.47 0.89
C SER A 30 -5.98 -2.61 2.08
N LEU A 31 -5.61 -2.98 3.31
CA LEU A 31 -5.88 -2.19 4.52
C LEU A 31 -4.81 -1.12 4.79
N TRP A 32 -3.68 -1.17 4.12
CA TRP A 32 -2.60 -0.22 4.33
C TRP A 32 -2.91 1.12 3.67
N PRO A 33 -2.70 2.26 4.35
CA PRO A 33 -2.91 3.57 3.74
C PRO A 33 -2.06 3.78 2.48
N GLU A 34 -0.82 3.32 2.50
CA GLU A 34 0.11 3.40 1.37
C GLU A 34 -0.39 2.61 0.17
N TYR A 35 -1.01 1.47 0.38
CA TYR A 35 -1.63 0.70 -0.69
C TYR A 35 -2.75 1.47 -1.36
N ARG A 36 -3.61 2.13 -0.58
CA ARG A 36 -4.70 2.97 -1.12
C ARG A 36 -4.16 4.14 -1.92
N GLN A 37 -3.11 4.79 -1.42
CA GLN A 37 -2.44 5.86 -2.14
C GLN A 37 -1.82 5.35 -3.45
N GLY A 38 -1.20 4.17 -3.41
CA GLY A 38 -0.66 3.52 -4.58
C GLY A 38 -1.73 3.20 -5.62
N GLN A 39 -2.89 2.71 -5.20
CA GLN A 39 -4.02 2.44 -6.09
C GLN A 39 -4.56 3.73 -6.71
N ALA A 40 -4.68 4.80 -5.93
CA ALA A 40 -5.09 6.10 -6.44
C ALA A 40 -4.09 6.65 -7.48
N LEU A 41 -2.80 6.47 -7.22
CA LEU A 41 -1.73 6.86 -8.13
C LEU A 41 -1.80 6.06 -9.43
N ILE A 42 -2.01 4.74 -9.36
CA ILE A 42 -2.18 3.90 -10.55
C ILE A 42 -3.37 4.36 -11.38
N GLN A 43 -4.50 4.66 -10.75
CA GLN A 43 -5.69 5.16 -11.45
C GLN A 43 -5.41 6.50 -12.12
N ALA A 44 -4.68 7.39 -11.47
CA ALA A 44 -4.29 8.68 -12.02
C ALA A 44 -3.37 8.51 -13.23
N VAL A 45 -2.42 7.58 -13.16
CA VAL A 45 -1.50 7.27 -14.26
C VAL A 45 -2.27 6.71 -15.46
N GLU A 46 -3.19 5.78 -15.24
CA GLU A 46 -4.00 5.21 -16.33
C GLU A 46 -4.94 6.24 -16.95
N ALA A 47 -5.53 7.13 -16.16
CA ALA A 47 -6.34 8.23 -16.66
C ALA A 47 -5.52 9.19 -17.51
N PHE A 48 -4.30 9.52 -17.09
CA PHE A 48 -3.37 10.34 -17.84
C PHE A 48 -3.01 9.68 -19.17
N ARG A 49 -2.72 8.40 -19.16
CA ARG A 49 -2.40 7.61 -20.35
C ARG A 49 -3.56 7.64 -21.36
N GLN A 50 -4.79 7.47 -20.91
CA GLN A 50 -5.98 7.52 -21.76
C GLN A 50 -6.19 8.91 -22.36
N LYS A 51 -5.91 9.96 -21.58
CA LYS A 51 -6.11 11.34 -22.02
C LYS A 51 -5.02 11.82 -22.97
N HIS A 52 -3.76 11.47 -22.73
CA HIS A 52 -2.60 12.00 -23.46
C HIS A 52 -1.95 11.00 -24.41
N GLY A 53 -2.35 9.74 -24.38
CA GLY A 53 -1.76 8.67 -25.20
C GLY A 53 -0.35 8.28 -24.81
N ARG A 54 0.14 8.75 -23.66
CA ARG A 54 1.47 8.43 -23.11
C ARG A 54 1.42 8.36 -21.60
N LEU A 55 2.44 7.76 -21.00
CA LEU A 55 2.60 7.76 -19.55
C LEU A 55 3.20 9.10 -19.07
N PRO A 56 2.88 9.55 -17.84
CA PRO A 56 3.52 10.72 -17.27
C PRO A 56 5.01 10.46 -17.04
N ALA A 57 5.84 11.46 -17.29
CA ALA A 57 7.29 11.35 -17.09
C ALA A 57 7.66 11.35 -15.59
N SER A 58 6.85 12.01 -14.76
CA SER A 58 7.07 12.11 -13.32
C SER A 58 5.75 12.40 -12.61
N HIS A 59 5.80 12.38 -11.27
CA HIS A 59 4.66 12.79 -10.43
C HIS A 59 4.16 14.20 -10.74
N GLU A 60 5.04 15.08 -11.20
CA GLU A 60 4.72 16.49 -11.44
C GLU A 60 3.72 16.67 -12.57
N GLU A 61 3.66 15.75 -13.50
CA GLU A 61 2.67 15.75 -14.58
C GLU A 61 1.28 15.29 -14.12
N LEU A 62 1.21 14.64 -12.98
CA LEU A 62 -0.03 14.23 -12.35
C LEU A 62 -0.59 15.36 -11.48
N ASP A 63 -1.80 15.16 -10.94
CA ASP A 63 -2.42 16.12 -10.04
C ASP A 63 -1.48 16.40 -8.84
N PRO A 64 -1.19 17.68 -8.53
CA PRO A 64 -0.37 18.03 -7.37
C PRO A 64 -0.87 17.49 -6.04
N SER A 65 -2.17 17.20 -5.91
CA SER A 65 -2.73 16.59 -4.70
C SER A 65 -2.29 15.15 -4.51
N ILE A 66 -1.84 14.50 -5.58
CA ILE A 66 -1.34 13.13 -5.57
C ILE A 66 0.19 13.12 -5.47
N ALA A 67 0.78 14.34 -5.54
CA ALA A 67 2.22 14.50 -5.64
C ALA A 67 2.97 14.01 -4.39
N GLU A 68 4.11 13.58 -4.65
CA GLU A 68 5.40 13.50 -3.93
C GLU A 68 5.44 13.56 -2.42
N SER A 69 4.36 13.61 -1.70
CA SER A 69 4.46 13.55 -0.24
C SER A 69 4.78 12.14 0.25
N GLY A 70 5.52 11.34 -0.56
CA GLY A 70 5.87 9.96 -0.16
C GLY A 70 4.92 9.42 0.89
N PRO A 71 4.85 8.24 1.25
CA PRO A 71 5.78 7.13 1.03
C PRO A 71 5.58 6.35 -0.27
N VAL A 72 4.74 6.82 -1.17
CA VAL A 72 4.45 6.12 -2.43
C VAL A 72 5.14 6.82 -3.60
N TYR A 73 5.85 6.06 -4.41
CA TYR A 73 6.69 6.58 -5.50
C TYR A 73 6.29 5.99 -6.83
N TYR A 74 6.30 6.82 -7.85
CA TYR A 74 6.08 6.46 -9.25
C TYR A 74 7.39 6.52 -10.01
N THR A 75 7.67 5.51 -10.84
CA THR A 75 8.85 5.48 -11.69
C THR A 75 8.48 5.01 -13.09
N LEU A 76 8.78 5.84 -14.09
CA LEU A 76 8.60 5.47 -15.50
C LEU A 76 9.74 4.55 -15.91
N GLN A 77 9.39 3.40 -16.49
CA GLN A 77 10.34 2.44 -17.02
C GLN A 77 10.44 2.58 -18.54
N GLN A 78 11.50 2.03 -19.12
CA GLN A 78 11.64 1.97 -20.57
C GLN A 78 10.58 1.04 -21.17
N GLY A 79 10.17 1.33 -22.41
CA GLY A 79 9.21 0.48 -23.11
C GLY A 79 7.74 0.76 -22.81
N GLY A 80 7.42 1.91 -22.20
CA GLY A 80 6.04 2.29 -21.89
C GLY A 80 5.45 1.58 -20.68
N GLN A 81 6.30 1.19 -19.74
CA GLN A 81 5.94 0.56 -18.49
C GLN A 81 6.25 1.48 -17.32
N TYR A 82 5.63 1.23 -16.18
CA TYR A 82 5.88 1.99 -14.96
C TYR A 82 5.78 1.11 -13.73
N THR A 83 6.38 1.59 -12.64
CA THR A 83 6.25 0.96 -11.33
C THR A 83 5.75 1.96 -10.31
N VAL A 84 4.96 1.49 -9.35
CA VAL A 84 4.54 2.22 -8.17
C VAL A 84 4.97 1.41 -6.96
N HIS A 85 5.72 2.02 -6.03
CA HIS A 85 6.23 1.29 -4.88
C HIS A 85 6.17 2.13 -3.60
N PHE A 86 6.14 1.44 -2.48
CA PHE A 86 6.24 2.01 -1.14
C PHE A 86 6.95 1.04 -0.21
N GLY A 87 7.54 1.59 0.87
CA GLY A 87 8.19 0.77 1.89
C GLY A 87 7.16 -0.06 2.68
N LEU A 88 7.48 -1.33 2.93
CA LEU A 88 6.63 -2.18 3.76
C LEU A 88 6.59 -1.65 5.20
N PRO A 89 5.42 -1.66 5.86
CA PRO A 89 5.32 -1.26 7.25
C PRO A 89 6.16 -2.17 8.14
N LEU A 90 6.79 -1.58 9.16
CA LEU A 90 7.63 -2.28 10.16
C LEU A 90 8.86 -2.99 9.58
N THR A 91 9.25 -2.69 8.36
CA THR A 91 10.47 -3.21 7.75
C THR A 91 11.41 -2.09 7.32
N VAL A 92 12.68 -2.42 7.14
CA VAL A 92 13.71 -1.50 6.65
C VAL A 92 14.30 -2.08 5.37
N GLY A 93 14.23 -1.30 4.29
CA GLY A 93 14.82 -1.68 3.01
C GLY A 93 13.97 -2.61 2.14
N GLU A 94 12.79 -3.00 2.60
CA GLU A 94 11.86 -3.79 1.81
C GLU A 94 10.77 -2.91 1.22
N SER A 95 10.34 -3.20 0.00
CA SER A 95 9.30 -2.45 -0.69
C SER A 95 8.24 -3.38 -1.27
N TYR A 96 7.03 -2.83 -1.40
CA TYR A 96 5.91 -3.46 -2.07
C TYR A 96 5.68 -2.71 -3.38
N THR A 97 5.73 -3.41 -4.49
CA THR A 97 5.84 -2.79 -5.81
C THR A 97 4.73 -3.28 -6.74
N TYR A 98 4.04 -2.34 -7.38
CA TYR A 98 3.19 -2.62 -8.53
C TYR A 98 3.99 -2.41 -9.81
N ASP A 99 4.02 -3.44 -10.64
CA ASP A 99 4.66 -3.41 -11.96
C ASP A 99 3.58 -3.48 -13.03
N SER A 100 3.51 -2.46 -13.88
CA SER A 100 2.50 -2.40 -14.93
C SER A 100 2.69 -3.51 -15.99
N ALA A 101 3.90 -4.02 -16.16
CA ALA A 101 4.16 -5.12 -17.08
C ALA A 101 3.54 -6.43 -16.59
N VAL A 102 3.45 -6.62 -15.29
CA VAL A 102 2.84 -7.80 -14.65
C VAL A 102 1.38 -7.56 -14.33
N GLY A 103 1.01 -6.31 -14.04
CA GLY A 103 -0.35 -5.90 -13.71
C GLY A 103 -0.77 -6.26 -12.28
N ARG A 104 0.19 -6.46 -11.38
CA ARG A 104 -0.09 -6.80 -9.98
C ARG A 104 1.01 -6.32 -9.04
N TRP A 105 0.66 -6.26 -7.78
CA TRP A 105 1.61 -5.97 -6.71
C TRP A 105 2.47 -7.20 -6.38
N GLN A 106 3.71 -6.93 -6.07
CA GLN A 106 4.68 -7.96 -5.67
C GLN A 106 5.43 -7.58 -4.41
#